data_bf002541330a1aa47f31b6d2e65e75ac
#
_entry.id   bf002541330a1aa47f31b6d2e65e75ac
#
_cell.length_a   1.000
_cell.length_b   1.000
_cell.length_c   1.000
_cell.angle_alpha   90.00
_cell.angle_beta   90.00
_cell.angle_gamma   90.00
#
_symmetry.space_group_name_H-M   'P 1'
#
loop_
_entity.id
_entity.type
_entity.pdbx_description
1 polymer ?
#
loop_
_entity_poly.entity_id
_entity_poly.type
_entity_poly.pdbx_seq_one_letter_code
_entity_poly.pdbx_strand_id
1 'polypeptide(L)'
;PQLPEDVYVISVRAPYDLQPYGYAWYEITFDADENKFSNNEQAKESLQVIANFIDEISEKLPLDKSNISLIGFSQGAILSYGMAFTYPEKINKIVALSGYLNEQILPESYDINKIKHIDFFASHGSQDQVIPVEWARKTQPFLEKLGLQVVYKEYPVGHGVAPQNFWDFKNWLEKI
;
A
#
# COMPACT_ATOMS: atom_id res chain seq x y z
N PRO A 1 3.11 19.83 -7.02
CA PRO A 1 3.87 18.81 -7.70
C PRO A 1 2.92 17.88 -8.46
N GLN A 2 3.32 17.44 -9.65
CA GLN A 2 2.50 16.60 -10.51
C GLN A 2 3.19 15.25 -10.71
N LEU A 3 2.42 14.19 -10.82
CA LEU A 3 2.87 12.88 -11.32
C LEU A 3 3.21 13.00 -12.82
N PRO A 4 3.88 12.02 -13.44
CA PRO A 4 4.16 12.01 -14.88
C PRO A 4 2.91 12.32 -15.72
N GLU A 5 3.05 13.03 -16.85
CA GLU A 5 1.91 13.50 -17.66
C GLU A 5 1.27 12.39 -18.50
N ASP A 6 1.98 11.29 -18.71
CA ASP A 6 1.58 10.16 -19.54
C ASP A 6 0.94 8.99 -18.76
N VAL A 7 0.48 9.26 -17.53
CA VAL A 7 -0.17 8.26 -16.68
C VAL A 7 -1.63 8.60 -16.39
N TYR A 8 -2.46 7.58 -16.28
CA TYR A 8 -3.78 7.69 -15.68
C TYR A 8 -3.65 7.67 -14.16
N VAL A 9 -4.17 8.70 -13.48
CA VAL A 9 -4.23 8.75 -12.03
C VAL A 9 -5.67 8.53 -11.60
N ILE A 10 -5.92 7.41 -10.93
CA ILE A 10 -7.26 7.02 -10.50
C ILE A 10 -7.29 6.93 -8.97
N SER A 11 -8.12 7.77 -8.34
CA SER A 11 -8.34 7.73 -6.90
C SER A 11 -9.54 6.85 -6.58
N VAL A 12 -9.30 5.75 -5.88
CA VAL A 12 -10.33 4.77 -5.53
C VAL A 12 -10.90 5.08 -4.16
N ARG A 13 -12.23 5.13 -4.05
CA ARG A 13 -12.92 5.30 -2.77
C ARG A 13 -13.05 3.96 -2.07
N ALA A 14 -12.67 3.92 -0.79
CA ALA A 14 -12.82 2.76 0.08
C ALA A 14 -14.32 2.35 0.25
N PRO A 15 -14.63 1.05 0.44
CA PRO A 15 -15.99 0.55 0.39
C PRO A 15 -16.81 0.77 1.65
N TYR A 16 -16.17 0.89 2.84
CA TYR A 16 -16.89 0.99 4.11
C TYR A 16 -17.15 2.44 4.49
N ASP A 17 -18.42 2.77 4.70
CA ASP A 17 -18.87 4.11 5.07
C ASP A 17 -18.70 4.33 6.58
N LEU A 18 -17.95 5.35 6.97
CA LEU A 18 -17.70 5.75 8.36
C LEU A 18 -18.45 7.03 8.73
N GLN A 19 -19.75 7.12 8.42
CA GLN A 19 -20.54 8.33 8.71
C GLN A 19 -20.33 8.86 10.14
N PRO A 20 -20.10 10.17 10.29
CA PRO A 20 -20.01 11.25 9.28
C PRO A 20 -18.57 11.50 8.75
N TYR A 21 -17.62 10.61 9.01
CA TYR A 21 -16.17 10.85 8.87
C TYR A 21 -15.56 10.35 7.56
N GLY A 22 -16.34 9.85 6.59
CA GLY A 22 -15.87 9.42 5.28
C GLY A 22 -15.84 7.92 5.09
N TYR A 23 -14.79 7.37 4.50
CA TYR A 23 -14.70 5.97 4.07
C TYR A 23 -13.44 5.29 4.56
N ALA A 24 -13.52 3.99 4.83
CA ALA A 24 -12.39 3.16 5.20
C ALA A 24 -12.31 1.89 4.35
N TRP A 25 -11.12 1.34 4.22
CA TRP A 25 -10.91 0.04 3.59
C TRP A 25 -11.29 -1.12 4.51
N TYR A 26 -11.19 -0.92 5.81
CA TYR A 26 -11.60 -1.84 6.86
C TYR A 26 -11.73 -1.11 8.20
N GLU A 27 -12.53 -1.64 9.08
CA GLU A 27 -12.72 -1.08 10.41
C GLU A 27 -11.48 -1.27 11.29
N ILE A 28 -11.21 -0.24 12.10
CA ILE A 28 -10.21 -0.26 13.15
C ILE A 28 -10.95 0.01 14.45
N THR A 29 -10.82 -0.91 15.39
CA THR A 29 -11.40 -0.79 16.74
C THR A 29 -10.28 -0.70 17.78
N PHE A 30 -10.57 -0.05 18.88
CA PHE A 30 -9.68 0.04 20.03
C PHE A 30 -10.40 -0.59 21.22
N ASP A 31 -9.68 -1.38 22.03
CA ASP A 31 -10.21 -1.87 23.29
C ASP A 31 -10.05 -0.82 24.41
N ALA A 32 -10.47 -1.18 25.64
CA ALA A 32 -10.40 -0.29 26.80
C ALA A 32 -8.96 0.09 27.20
N ASP A 33 -7.98 -0.68 26.77
CA ASP A 33 -6.55 -0.46 27.00
C ASP A 33 -5.86 0.21 25.79
N GLU A 34 -6.66 0.79 24.86
CA GLU A 34 -6.21 1.44 23.63
C GLU A 34 -5.44 0.52 22.65
N ASN A 35 -5.54 -0.81 22.81
CA ASN A 35 -4.99 -1.72 21.84
C ASN A 35 -5.78 -1.65 20.53
N LYS A 36 -5.06 -1.52 19.43
CA LYS A 36 -5.62 -1.39 18.09
C LYS A 36 -5.90 -2.76 17.49
N PHE A 37 -7.14 -2.99 17.09
CA PHE A 37 -7.56 -4.17 16.34
C PHE A 37 -8.01 -3.76 14.93
N SER A 38 -7.45 -4.40 13.92
CA SER A 38 -7.87 -4.24 12.54
C SER A 38 -8.79 -5.39 12.15
N ASN A 39 -9.87 -5.09 11.46
CA ASN A 39 -10.73 -6.12 10.88
C ASN A 39 -10.04 -6.73 9.65
N ASN A 40 -9.27 -7.80 9.87
CA ASN A 40 -8.48 -8.44 8.82
C ASN A 40 -9.35 -9.10 7.74
N GLU A 41 -10.56 -9.55 8.07
CA GLU A 41 -11.48 -10.13 7.07
C GLU A 41 -11.98 -9.04 6.11
N GLN A 42 -12.41 -7.89 6.63
CA GLN A 42 -12.74 -6.73 5.78
C GLN A 42 -11.54 -6.25 4.96
N ALA A 43 -10.32 -6.32 5.53
CA ALA A 43 -9.11 -5.98 4.77
C ALA A 43 -8.91 -6.95 3.59
N LYS A 44 -9.10 -8.26 3.77
CA LYS A 44 -9.04 -9.26 2.69
C LYS A 44 -10.14 -9.06 1.65
N GLU A 45 -11.37 -8.75 2.08
CA GLU A 45 -12.47 -8.38 1.17
C GLU A 45 -12.10 -7.15 0.33
N SER A 46 -11.48 -6.16 0.95
CA SER A 46 -11.01 -4.96 0.25
C SER A 46 -9.90 -5.25 -0.77
N LEU A 47 -9.03 -6.24 -0.54
CA LEU A 47 -8.07 -6.69 -1.55
C LEU A 47 -8.80 -7.21 -2.80
N GLN A 48 -9.87 -8.00 -2.61
CA GLN A 48 -10.70 -8.50 -3.74
C GLN A 48 -11.39 -7.34 -4.49
N VAL A 49 -11.90 -6.34 -3.75
CA VAL A 49 -12.52 -5.15 -4.35
C VAL A 49 -11.51 -4.38 -5.21
N ILE A 50 -10.29 -4.19 -4.71
CA ILE A 50 -9.21 -3.52 -5.47
C ILE A 50 -8.83 -4.34 -6.71
N ALA A 51 -8.70 -5.66 -6.58
CA ALA A 51 -8.37 -6.54 -7.70
C ALA A 51 -9.43 -6.48 -8.80
N ASN A 52 -10.72 -6.56 -8.44
CA ASN A 52 -11.83 -6.46 -9.38
C ASN A 52 -11.88 -5.08 -10.06
N PHE A 53 -11.60 -4.01 -9.29
CA PHE A 53 -11.53 -2.66 -9.84
C PHE A 53 -10.41 -2.53 -10.88
N ILE A 54 -9.22 -3.09 -10.62
CA ILE A 54 -8.10 -3.10 -11.60
C ILE A 54 -8.52 -3.82 -12.88
N ASP A 55 -9.21 -4.97 -12.78
CA ASP A 55 -9.71 -5.67 -13.95
C ASP A 55 -10.70 -4.81 -14.75
N GLU A 56 -11.68 -4.23 -14.07
CA GLU A 56 -12.71 -3.40 -14.69
C GLU A 56 -12.13 -2.18 -15.42
N ILE A 57 -11.21 -1.44 -14.79
CA ILE A 57 -10.59 -0.28 -15.44
C ILE A 57 -9.69 -0.69 -16.61
N SER A 58 -9.04 -1.86 -16.51
CA SER A 58 -8.17 -2.40 -17.55
C SER A 58 -8.93 -2.88 -18.79
N GLU A 59 -10.25 -3.08 -18.67
CA GLU A 59 -11.14 -3.36 -19.79
C GLU A 59 -11.72 -2.08 -20.42
N LYS A 60 -11.92 -1.05 -19.59
CA LYS A 60 -12.59 0.20 -20.01
C LYS A 60 -11.62 1.27 -20.54
N LEU A 61 -10.38 1.23 -20.11
CA LEU A 61 -9.37 2.23 -20.47
C LEU A 61 -8.21 1.57 -21.23
N PRO A 62 -7.57 2.28 -22.19
CA PRO A 62 -6.42 1.77 -22.91
C PRO A 62 -5.15 1.82 -22.03
N LEU A 63 -5.14 1.02 -20.96
CA LEU A 63 -4.04 0.93 -20.02
C LEU A 63 -2.99 -0.07 -20.45
N ASP A 64 -1.73 0.23 -20.16
CA ASP A 64 -0.67 -0.77 -20.16
C ASP A 64 -0.78 -1.61 -18.89
N LYS A 65 -1.35 -2.83 -19.01
CA LYS A 65 -1.53 -3.77 -17.91
C LYS A 65 -0.20 -4.26 -17.31
N SER A 66 0.91 -4.08 -18.01
CA SER A 66 2.24 -4.41 -17.51
C SER A 66 2.89 -3.28 -16.71
N ASN A 67 2.18 -2.15 -16.50
CA ASN A 67 2.70 -0.99 -15.78
C ASN A 67 1.65 -0.35 -14.86
N ILE A 68 1.09 -1.16 -13.95
CA ILE A 68 0.13 -0.70 -12.95
C ILE A 68 0.86 -0.49 -11.62
N SER A 69 0.75 0.71 -11.08
CA SER A 69 1.34 1.11 -9.80
C SER A 69 0.26 1.39 -8.76
N LEU A 70 0.44 0.91 -7.55
CA LEU A 70 -0.40 1.28 -6.40
C LEU A 70 0.34 2.32 -5.54
N ILE A 71 -0.34 3.43 -5.25
CA ILE A 71 0.13 4.41 -4.28
C ILE A 71 -0.86 4.39 -3.11
N GLY A 72 -0.43 3.85 -1.99
CA GLY A 72 -1.25 3.74 -0.80
C GLY A 72 -0.72 4.56 0.37
N PHE A 73 -1.63 5.22 1.09
CA PHE A 73 -1.35 5.90 2.35
C PHE A 73 -2.08 5.20 3.50
N SER A 74 -1.41 5.00 4.64
CA SER A 74 -1.99 4.41 5.83
C SER A 74 -2.64 3.04 5.56
N GLN A 75 -3.96 2.86 5.70
CA GLN A 75 -4.67 1.63 5.30
C GLN A 75 -4.38 1.24 3.85
N GLY A 76 -4.34 2.21 2.94
CA GLY A 76 -4.01 1.95 1.53
C GLY A 76 -2.61 1.37 1.33
N ALA A 77 -1.63 1.80 2.14
CA ALA A 77 -0.28 1.23 2.11
C ALA A 77 -0.28 -0.24 2.59
N ILE A 78 -1.01 -0.53 3.68
CA ILE A 78 -1.15 -1.88 4.22
C ILE A 78 -1.79 -2.81 3.17
N LEU A 79 -2.87 -2.35 2.51
CA LEU A 79 -3.51 -3.12 1.44
C LEU A 79 -2.63 -3.26 0.20
N SER A 80 -1.80 -2.28 -0.13
CA SER A 80 -0.87 -2.39 -1.26
C SER A 80 0.12 -3.54 -1.08
N TYR A 81 0.62 -3.76 0.14
CA TYR A 81 1.40 -4.96 0.44
C TYR A 81 0.56 -6.24 0.29
N GLY A 82 -0.67 -6.26 0.83
CA GLY A 82 -1.59 -7.38 0.66
C GLY A 82 -1.84 -7.74 -0.81
N MET A 83 -2.01 -6.72 -1.67
CA MET A 83 -2.16 -6.90 -3.13
C MET A 83 -0.94 -7.58 -3.75
N ALA A 84 0.28 -7.22 -3.36
CA ALA A 84 1.50 -7.83 -3.89
C ALA A 84 1.59 -9.33 -3.63
N PHE A 85 1.06 -9.78 -2.50
CA PHE A 85 1.10 -11.20 -2.11
C PHE A 85 -0.11 -11.99 -2.57
N THR A 86 -1.28 -11.33 -2.76
CA THR A 86 -2.54 -12.00 -3.12
C THR A 86 -2.79 -11.97 -4.62
N TYR A 87 -2.49 -10.85 -5.29
CA TYR A 87 -2.74 -10.62 -6.73
C TYR A 87 -1.51 -10.04 -7.43
N PRO A 88 -0.34 -10.69 -7.33
CA PRO A 88 0.93 -10.15 -7.85
C PRO A 88 0.90 -9.86 -9.36
N GLU A 89 0.11 -10.60 -10.12
CA GLU A 89 -0.02 -10.46 -11.58
C GLU A 89 -0.72 -9.16 -12.03
N LYS A 90 -1.34 -8.43 -11.09
CA LYS A 90 -2.11 -7.22 -11.41
C LYS A 90 -1.34 -5.92 -11.25
N ILE A 91 -0.15 -5.97 -10.65
CA ILE A 91 0.60 -4.77 -10.26
C ILE A 91 2.09 -4.95 -10.48
N ASN A 92 2.79 -3.84 -10.72
CA ASN A 92 4.23 -3.83 -10.98
C ASN A 92 5.01 -3.02 -9.94
N LYS A 93 4.38 -1.99 -9.37
CA LYS A 93 5.04 -1.11 -8.41
C LYS A 93 4.12 -0.80 -7.24
N ILE A 94 4.72 -0.67 -6.06
CA ILE A 94 4.05 -0.22 -4.85
C ILE A 94 4.79 0.96 -4.26
N VAL A 95 4.04 2.04 -4.01
CA VAL A 95 4.45 3.15 -3.16
C VAL A 95 3.61 3.09 -1.88
N ALA A 96 4.20 2.59 -0.81
CA ALA A 96 3.55 2.44 0.49
C ALA A 96 3.97 3.55 1.45
N LEU A 97 3.05 4.46 1.77
CA LEU A 97 3.28 5.66 2.57
C LEU A 97 2.61 5.52 3.94
N SER A 98 3.37 5.67 5.01
CA SER A 98 2.89 5.67 6.41
C SER A 98 2.03 4.43 6.77
N GLY A 99 2.45 3.26 6.29
CA GLY A 99 1.83 1.97 6.60
C GLY A 99 2.88 0.92 6.94
N TYR A 100 2.46 -0.32 7.07
CA TYR A 100 3.32 -1.45 7.38
C TYR A 100 2.80 -2.72 6.69
N LEU A 101 3.64 -3.73 6.53
CA LEU A 101 3.24 -5.04 6.04
C LEU A 101 2.54 -5.81 7.17
N ASN A 102 1.23 -6.04 7.00
CA ASN A 102 0.43 -6.82 7.93
C ASN A 102 0.36 -8.28 7.47
N GLU A 103 1.11 -9.15 8.13
CA GLU A 103 1.17 -10.59 7.78
C GLU A 103 -0.19 -11.30 7.91
N GLN A 104 -1.12 -10.80 8.74
CA GLN A 104 -2.42 -11.42 8.99
C GLN A 104 -3.39 -11.30 7.79
N ILE A 105 -3.13 -10.39 6.86
CA ILE A 105 -3.94 -10.25 5.63
C ILE A 105 -3.30 -10.93 4.43
N LEU A 106 -2.08 -11.47 4.57
CA LEU A 106 -1.44 -12.23 3.50
C LEU A 106 -2.10 -13.60 3.33
N PRO A 107 -2.04 -14.20 2.14
CA PRO A 107 -2.49 -15.57 1.95
C PRO A 107 -1.61 -16.54 2.74
N GLU A 108 -2.18 -17.69 3.15
CA GLU A 108 -1.46 -18.74 3.90
C GLU A 108 -0.23 -19.28 3.14
N SER A 109 -0.28 -19.24 1.83
CA SER A 109 0.83 -19.60 0.96
C SER A 109 0.90 -18.67 -0.25
N TYR A 110 2.11 -18.33 -0.69
CA TYR A 110 2.36 -17.50 -1.87
C TYR A 110 3.62 -17.96 -2.60
N ASP A 111 3.61 -17.79 -3.93
CA ASP A 111 4.78 -18.08 -4.76
C ASP A 111 5.62 -16.82 -4.93
N ILE A 112 6.77 -16.80 -4.28
CA ILE A 112 7.67 -15.64 -4.33
C ILE A 112 8.14 -15.31 -5.76
N ASN A 113 8.21 -16.30 -6.66
CA ASN A 113 8.60 -16.05 -8.03
C ASN A 113 7.59 -15.19 -8.79
N LYS A 114 6.32 -15.20 -8.37
CA LYS A 114 5.27 -14.33 -8.93
C LYS A 114 5.32 -12.91 -8.37
N ILE A 115 6.05 -12.68 -7.28
CA ILE A 115 6.15 -11.37 -6.61
C ILE A 115 7.44 -10.64 -7.00
N LYS A 116 8.48 -11.36 -7.44
CA LYS A 116 9.82 -10.82 -7.72
C LYS A 116 9.87 -9.68 -8.75
N HIS A 117 8.85 -9.55 -9.60
CA HIS A 117 8.79 -8.48 -10.59
C HIS A 117 8.23 -7.17 -10.02
N ILE A 118 7.73 -7.19 -8.78
CA ILE A 118 7.15 -6.00 -8.15
C ILE A 118 8.25 -5.20 -7.47
N ASP A 119 8.32 -3.92 -7.81
CA ASP A 119 9.20 -2.96 -7.15
C ASP A 119 8.50 -2.28 -5.98
N PHE A 120 9.22 -2.11 -4.87
CA PHE A 120 8.66 -1.53 -3.64
C PHE A 120 9.38 -0.24 -3.26
N PHE A 121 8.61 0.81 -3.06
CA PHE A 121 9.02 2.00 -2.33
C PHE A 121 8.16 2.10 -1.07
N ALA A 122 8.80 2.22 0.08
CA ALA A 122 8.14 2.36 1.36
C ALA A 122 8.68 3.58 2.11
N SER A 123 7.80 4.31 2.77
CA SER A 123 8.22 5.43 3.61
C SER A 123 7.35 5.61 4.83
N HIS A 124 7.94 6.19 5.88
CA HIS A 124 7.25 6.41 7.14
C HIS A 124 7.70 7.69 7.83
N GLY A 125 6.81 8.29 8.62
CA GLY A 125 7.15 9.39 9.51
C GLY A 125 7.82 8.87 10.78
N SER A 126 9.04 9.34 11.09
CA SER A 126 9.74 8.90 12.31
C SER A 126 9.08 9.38 13.61
N GLN A 127 8.10 10.30 13.51
CA GLN A 127 7.32 10.84 14.63
C GLN A 127 5.83 10.45 14.50
N ASP A 128 5.53 9.37 13.77
CA ASP A 128 4.15 8.91 13.54
C ASP A 128 3.56 8.37 14.85
N GLN A 129 2.49 9.02 15.32
CA GLN A 129 1.77 8.64 16.54
C GLN A 129 0.51 7.78 16.26
N VAL A 130 0.16 7.59 14.97
CA VAL A 130 -0.99 6.77 14.56
C VAL A 130 -0.54 5.33 14.26
N ILE A 131 0.55 5.19 13.52
CA ILE A 131 1.19 3.90 13.22
C ILE A 131 2.65 4.00 13.68
N PRO A 132 3.05 3.30 14.76
CA PRO A 132 4.42 3.35 15.26
C PRO A 132 5.44 3.00 14.17
N VAL A 133 6.50 3.78 14.05
CA VAL A 133 7.55 3.59 13.03
C VAL A 133 8.22 2.21 13.13
N GLU A 134 8.24 1.63 14.33
CA GLU A 134 8.78 0.28 14.59
C GLU A 134 8.01 -0.81 13.83
N TRP A 135 6.72 -0.58 13.51
CA TRP A 135 5.95 -1.51 12.68
C TRP A 135 6.38 -1.42 11.21
N ALA A 136 6.55 -0.21 10.70
CA ALA A 136 7.03 0.00 9.33
C ALA A 136 8.45 -0.53 9.11
N ARG A 137 9.33 -0.37 10.10
CA ARG A 137 10.71 -0.87 10.07
C ARG A 137 10.82 -2.38 9.89
N LYS A 138 9.80 -3.15 10.30
CA LYS A 138 9.76 -4.61 10.11
C LYS A 138 9.53 -5.01 8.65
N THR A 139 8.96 -4.13 7.84
CA THR A 139 8.63 -4.41 6.44
C THR A 139 9.87 -4.68 5.59
N GLN A 140 10.91 -3.86 5.71
CA GLN A 140 12.12 -4.01 4.92
C GLN A 140 12.80 -5.37 5.17
N PRO A 141 13.16 -5.77 6.40
CA PRO A 141 13.79 -7.07 6.63
C PRO A 141 12.88 -8.25 6.26
N PHE A 142 11.56 -8.11 6.35
CA PHE A 142 10.63 -9.14 5.89
C PHE A 142 10.73 -9.35 4.38
N LEU A 143 10.67 -8.29 3.58
CA LEU A 143 10.79 -8.37 2.13
C LEU A 143 12.17 -8.87 1.68
N GLU A 144 13.25 -8.36 2.28
CA GLU A 144 14.62 -8.77 1.99
C GLU A 144 14.87 -10.25 2.28
N LYS A 145 14.30 -10.79 3.38
CA LYS A 145 14.37 -12.23 3.70
C LYS A 145 13.74 -13.09 2.61
N LEU A 146 12.76 -12.57 1.88
CA LEU A 146 12.12 -13.23 0.74
C LEU A 146 12.89 -13.00 -0.58
N GLY A 147 13.99 -12.26 -0.55
CA GLY A 147 14.77 -11.90 -1.74
C GLY A 147 14.13 -10.80 -2.59
N LEU A 148 13.21 -10.02 -2.01
CA LEU A 148 12.59 -8.86 -2.64
C LEU A 148 13.35 -7.60 -2.27
N GLN A 149 13.45 -6.66 -3.22
CA GLN A 149 14.10 -5.37 -2.98
C GLN A 149 13.06 -4.32 -2.61
N VAL A 150 13.39 -3.49 -1.62
CA VAL A 150 12.57 -2.36 -1.21
C VAL A 150 13.44 -1.12 -0.98
N VAL A 151 13.00 0.01 -1.49
CA VAL A 151 13.54 1.32 -1.10
C VAL A 151 12.76 1.78 0.12
N TYR A 152 13.37 1.79 1.30
CA TYR A 152 12.74 2.25 2.54
C TYR A 152 13.34 3.59 2.99
N LYS A 153 12.48 4.56 3.32
CA LYS A 153 12.89 5.89 3.79
C LYS A 153 12.07 6.36 4.98
N GLU A 154 12.71 7.07 5.90
CA GLU A 154 12.04 7.75 7.02
C GLU A 154 12.18 9.26 6.89
N TYR A 155 11.15 9.97 7.36
CA TYR A 155 11.11 11.44 7.34
C TYR A 155 10.71 11.97 8.72
N PRO A 156 11.23 13.13 9.19
CA PRO A 156 10.96 13.68 10.50
C PRO A 156 9.57 14.37 10.56
N VAL A 157 8.53 13.58 10.29
CA VAL A 157 7.12 14.02 10.31
C VAL A 157 6.27 13.00 11.07
N GLY A 158 5.04 13.39 11.43
CA GLY A 158 4.04 12.51 12.00
C GLY A 158 3.37 11.63 10.94
N HIS A 159 2.07 11.30 11.13
CA HIS A 159 1.28 10.51 10.18
C HIS A 159 0.94 11.32 8.92
N GLY A 160 1.83 11.34 7.96
CA GLY A 160 1.69 12.17 6.76
C GLY A 160 2.83 12.00 5.77
N VAL A 161 2.75 12.75 4.68
CA VAL A 161 3.72 12.73 3.57
C VAL A 161 4.45 14.06 3.54
N ALA A 162 5.75 14.05 3.85
CA ALA A 162 6.59 15.25 3.74
C ALA A 162 6.79 15.66 2.28
N PRO A 163 7.02 16.96 1.98
CA PRO A 163 7.33 17.41 0.62
C PRO A 163 8.51 16.62 -0.02
N GLN A 164 9.57 16.37 0.74
CA GLN A 164 10.71 15.58 0.27
C GLN A 164 10.31 14.12 -0.03
N ASN A 165 9.43 13.52 0.79
CA ASN A 165 8.91 12.19 0.55
C ASN A 165 8.18 12.10 -0.80
N PHE A 166 7.32 13.11 -1.10
CA PHE A 166 6.65 13.18 -2.39
C PHE A 166 7.64 13.18 -3.57
N TRP A 167 8.67 14.02 -3.52
CA TRP A 167 9.68 14.08 -4.57
C TRP A 167 10.49 12.79 -4.69
N ASP A 168 10.78 12.13 -3.57
CA ASP A 168 11.54 10.91 -3.56
C ASP A 168 10.79 9.75 -4.22
N PHE A 169 9.50 9.53 -3.88
CA PHE A 169 8.74 8.46 -4.53
C PHE A 169 8.38 8.81 -5.99
N LYS A 170 8.11 10.10 -6.30
CA LYS A 170 7.89 10.54 -7.67
C LYS A 170 9.10 10.21 -8.55
N ASN A 171 10.28 10.64 -8.13
CA ASN A 171 11.53 10.36 -8.86
C ASN A 171 11.81 8.85 -8.96
N TRP A 172 11.39 8.07 -7.96
CA TRP A 172 11.52 6.62 -7.99
C TRP A 172 10.55 6.00 -9.01
N LEU A 173 9.31 6.48 -9.10
CA LEU A 173 8.34 6.03 -10.09
C LEU A 173 8.79 6.32 -11.53
N GLU A 174 9.52 7.42 -11.77
CA GLU A 174 9.97 7.86 -13.08
C GLU A 174 11.24 7.15 -13.58
N LYS A 175 11.98 6.48 -12.69
CA LYS A 175 13.29 5.86 -13.04
C LYS A 175 13.19 4.48 -13.68
N ILE A 176 12.01 3.91 -13.79
CA ILE A 176 11.82 2.52 -14.19
C ILE A 176 10.96 2.45 -15.45
#